data_7939c5e60c122066e43e6c72b4458e82
#
_entry.id   7939c5e60c122066e43e6c72b4458e82
#
_cell.length_a   1.000
_cell.length_b   1.000
_cell.length_c   1.000
_cell.angle_alpha   90.00
_cell.angle_beta   90.00
_cell.angle_gamma   90.00
#
_symmetry.space_group_name_H-M   'P 1'
#
loop_
_entity.id
_entity.type
_entity.pdbx_description
1 polymer ?
#
loop_
_entity_poly.entity_id
_entity_poly.type
_entity_poly.pdbx_seq_one_letter_code
_entity_poly.pdbx_strand_id
1 'polypeptide(L)'
;MKDAEPIHKNIGKIFRKYNIIEYKSPSDSLSVDDFYKVYGYTNFYKADTGKVNEIPIQELTITLVSKRYPRELIRHLKEVRHYTIDNPEEGIYYVIGDILPIQILVTNRLSPERNLWLYSLTDTLEDMSVTRQLLEDYKKNKENQLYQAVMEIIVKANENRLKEGKRDMCNALLELMKDELDEKREKGEALGESRINQLNLKLSELNRSDEILKAAVDREYQKRDYEKKSVNNNLL
;
A
#
# COMPACT_ATOMS: atom_id res chain seq x y z
N MET A 1 23.50 7.14 -4.12
CA MET A 1 22.20 6.60 -4.57
C MET A 1 22.24 6.61 -6.09
N LYS A 2 21.86 5.51 -6.75
CA LYS A 2 21.67 5.53 -8.21
C LYS A 2 20.54 6.51 -8.49
N ASP A 3 20.75 7.44 -9.42
CA ASP A 3 19.69 8.32 -9.89
C ASP A 3 18.58 7.42 -10.46
N ALA A 4 17.39 7.53 -9.84
CA ALA A 4 16.24 6.75 -10.29
C ALA A 4 15.83 7.25 -11.69
N GLU A 5 15.57 6.32 -12.60
CA GLU A 5 15.06 6.69 -13.93
C GLU A 5 13.73 7.45 -13.79
N PRO A 6 13.49 8.48 -14.63
CA PRO A 6 12.25 9.23 -14.59
C PRO A 6 11.05 8.32 -14.85
N ILE A 7 9.99 8.47 -14.07
CA ILE A 7 8.74 7.74 -14.30
C ILE A 7 8.04 8.33 -15.53
N HIS A 8 8.05 7.62 -16.64
CA HIS A 8 7.42 8.05 -17.90
C HIS A 8 5.88 7.99 -17.89
N LYS A 9 5.27 7.46 -16.83
CA LYS A 9 3.80 7.44 -16.68
C LYS A 9 3.26 8.86 -16.45
N ASN A 10 2.07 9.13 -16.99
CA ASN A 10 1.40 10.42 -16.85
C ASN A 10 1.23 10.88 -15.39
N ILE A 11 0.94 9.97 -14.47
CA ILE A 11 0.84 10.23 -13.02
C ILE A 11 2.18 10.61 -12.39
N GLY A 12 3.30 10.30 -13.03
CA GLY A 12 4.65 10.60 -12.54
C GLY A 12 5.20 11.97 -13.00
N LYS A 13 4.48 12.70 -13.86
CA LYS A 13 4.97 14.00 -14.40
C LYS A 13 5.30 15.03 -13.34
N ILE A 14 4.56 15.01 -12.20
CA ILE A 14 4.78 15.93 -11.09
C ILE A 14 5.93 15.51 -10.18
N PHE A 15 6.35 14.26 -10.20
CA PHE A 15 7.28 13.69 -9.24
C PHE A 15 8.63 14.39 -9.24
N ARG A 16 9.20 14.51 -8.05
CA ARG A 16 10.53 15.04 -7.78
C ARG A 16 11.35 13.96 -7.04
N LYS A 17 12.39 14.36 -6.35
CA LYS A 17 13.27 13.43 -5.61
C LYS A 17 12.55 12.73 -4.46
N TYR A 18 11.68 13.44 -3.74
CA TYR A 18 10.93 12.92 -2.61
C TYR A 18 9.43 13.08 -2.86
N ASN A 19 8.71 11.98 -2.83
CA ASN A 19 7.29 11.96 -3.19
C ASN A 19 6.48 11.40 -2.02
N ILE A 20 5.68 12.23 -1.38
CA ILE A 20 4.77 11.83 -0.30
C ILE A 20 3.44 11.44 -0.94
N ILE A 21 3.04 10.19 -0.75
CA ILE A 21 1.84 9.64 -1.37
C ILE A 21 0.90 9.16 -0.27
N GLU A 22 -0.30 9.69 -0.26
CA GLU A 22 -1.40 9.22 0.58
C GLU A 22 -2.44 8.51 -0.29
N TYR A 23 -2.72 7.26 0.04
CA TYR A 23 -3.74 6.46 -0.61
C TYR A 23 -4.91 6.23 0.35
N LYS A 24 -6.12 6.53 -0.11
CA LYS A 24 -7.36 6.20 0.58
C LYS A 24 -7.96 4.93 0.00
N SER A 25 -8.33 4.00 0.88
CA SER A 25 -9.00 2.77 0.47
C SER A 25 -10.29 3.08 -0.31
N PRO A 26 -10.78 2.17 -1.16
CA PRO A 26 -11.96 2.42 -1.98
C PRO A 26 -13.22 2.78 -1.19
N SER A 27 -13.34 2.32 0.05
CA SER A 27 -14.45 2.63 0.97
C SER A 27 -14.33 4.00 1.63
N ASP A 28 -13.11 4.56 1.71
CA ASP A 28 -12.84 5.84 2.35
C ASP A 28 -12.96 7.01 1.38
N SER A 29 -13.21 8.20 1.92
CA SER A 29 -13.20 9.45 1.17
C SER A 29 -12.02 10.31 1.59
N LEU A 30 -11.39 10.98 0.62
CA LEU A 30 -10.33 11.94 0.88
C LEU A 30 -10.95 13.24 1.42
N SER A 31 -10.64 13.57 2.67
CA SER A 31 -11.18 14.71 3.39
C SER A 31 -10.24 15.93 3.39
N VAL A 32 -10.74 17.06 3.87
CA VAL A 32 -9.95 18.28 4.13
C VAL A 32 -8.87 18.00 5.17
N ASP A 33 -9.21 17.25 6.23
CA ASP A 33 -8.27 16.94 7.31
C ASP A 33 -7.15 16.02 6.84
N ASP A 34 -7.43 15.10 5.91
CA ASP A 34 -6.39 14.28 5.29
C ASP A 34 -5.37 15.11 4.52
N PHE A 35 -5.84 16.13 3.79
CA PHE A 35 -4.94 17.07 3.12
C PHE A 35 -3.99 17.75 4.12
N TYR A 36 -4.53 18.31 5.19
CA TYR A 36 -3.70 18.99 6.20
C TYR A 36 -2.77 18.04 6.95
N LYS A 37 -3.22 16.81 7.21
CA LYS A 37 -2.39 15.76 7.82
C LYS A 37 -1.17 15.45 6.94
N VAL A 38 -1.39 15.19 5.64
CA VAL A 38 -0.31 14.87 4.69
C VAL A 38 0.59 16.07 4.48
N TYR A 39 0.02 17.27 4.40
CA TYR A 39 0.78 18.51 4.30
C TYR A 39 1.69 18.71 5.53
N GLY A 40 1.15 18.44 6.72
CA GLY A 40 1.91 18.44 7.97
C GLY A 40 3.05 17.43 7.98
N TYR A 41 2.79 16.18 7.58
CA TYR A 41 3.84 15.15 7.47
C TYR A 41 4.92 15.51 6.47
N THR A 42 4.56 16.12 5.35
CA THR A 42 5.51 16.57 4.35
C THR A 42 6.44 17.65 4.90
N ASN A 43 5.89 18.63 5.64
CA ASN A 43 6.68 19.68 6.28
C ASN A 43 7.55 19.12 7.40
N PHE A 44 7.03 18.18 8.18
CA PHE A 44 7.80 17.48 9.22
C PHE A 44 8.96 16.71 8.59
N TYR A 45 8.70 15.90 7.55
CA TYR A 45 9.73 15.16 6.82
C TYR A 45 10.84 16.07 6.29
N LYS A 46 10.47 17.25 5.74
CA LYS A 46 11.45 18.26 5.31
C LYS A 46 12.32 18.77 6.44
N ALA A 47 11.73 18.98 7.61
CA ALA A 47 12.39 19.63 8.75
C ALA A 47 13.20 18.68 9.62
N ASP A 48 12.79 17.38 9.68
CA ASP A 48 13.41 16.34 10.50
C ASP A 48 14.65 15.75 9.80
N THR A 49 15.69 16.58 9.68
CA THR A 49 16.96 16.23 9.02
C THR A 49 18.15 16.65 9.88
N GLY A 50 19.30 16.01 9.65
CA GLY A 50 20.52 16.30 10.42
C GLY A 50 21.17 17.65 10.11
N LYS A 51 20.80 18.29 8.99
CA LYS A 51 21.36 19.57 8.55
C LYS A 51 20.25 20.52 8.12
N VAL A 52 20.45 21.80 8.35
CA VAL A 52 19.51 22.86 7.92
C VAL A 52 19.33 22.81 6.41
N ASN A 53 18.09 22.72 5.96
CA ASN A 53 17.68 22.69 4.55
C ASN A 53 18.33 21.55 3.73
N GLU A 54 18.58 20.41 4.35
CA GLU A 54 19.11 19.22 3.68
C GLU A 54 18.17 18.70 2.59
N ILE A 55 16.86 18.83 2.81
CA ILE A 55 15.82 18.57 1.81
C ILE A 55 15.25 19.90 1.32
N PRO A 56 15.61 20.35 0.11
CA PRO A 56 14.99 21.53 -0.48
C PRO A 56 13.50 21.33 -0.72
N ILE A 57 12.67 22.32 -0.42
CA ILE A 57 11.21 22.23 -0.58
C ILE A 57 10.81 21.90 -2.03
N GLN A 58 11.59 22.36 -3.00
CA GLN A 58 11.36 22.14 -4.43
C GLN A 58 11.56 20.68 -4.88
N GLU A 59 12.22 19.85 -4.05
CA GLU A 59 12.43 18.43 -4.31
C GLU A 59 11.31 17.54 -3.75
N LEU A 60 10.33 18.13 -3.07
CA LEU A 60 9.19 17.43 -2.49
C LEU A 60 7.95 17.55 -3.36
N THR A 61 7.13 16.50 -3.37
CA THR A 61 5.78 16.51 -3.95
C THR A 61 4.78 15.82 -3.04
N ILE A 62 3.50 16.16 -3.21
CA ILE A 62 2.37 15.48 -2.55
C ILE A 62 1.49 14.87 -3.62
N THR A 63 1.15 13.59 -3.47
CA THR A 63 0.15 12.90 -4.28
C THR A 63 -0.92 12.32 -3.37
N LEU A 64 -2.16 12.77 -3.56
CA LEU A 64 -3.33 12.27 -2.87
C LEU A 64 -4.11 11.35 -3.81
N VAL A 65 -4.32 10.10 -3.40
CA VAL A 65 -4.98 9.09 -4.23
C VAL A 65 -6.30 8.69 -3.58
N SER A 66 -7.39 8.78 -4.34
CA SER A 66 -8.74 8.44 -3.91
C SER A 66 -9.53 7.80 -5.04
N LYS A 67 -10.42 6.87 -4.72
CA LYS A 67 -11.33 6.29 -5.71
C LYS A 67 -12.28 7.31 -6.30
N ARG A 68 -12.82 8.20 -5.47
CA ARG A 68 -13.85 9.19 -5.84
C ARG A 68 -13.29 10.60 -5.84
N TYR A 69 -13.86 11.45 -6.70
CA TYR A 69 -13.52 12.87 -6.73
C TYR A 69 -13.87 13.55 -5.41
N PRO A 70 -12.89 14.13 -4.69
CA PRO A 70 -13.08 14.66 -3.34
C PRO A 70 -13.66 16.10 -3.38
N ARG A 71 -14.96 16.24 -3.62
CA ARG A 71 -15.64 17.52 -3.85
C ARG A 71 -15.40 18.55 -2.75
N GLU A 72 -15.51 18.12 -1.48
CA GLU A 72 -15.35 19.00 -0.33
C GLU A 72 -13.91 19.51 -0.20
N LEU A 73 -12.94 18.63 -0.38
CA LEU A 73 -11.53 19.04 -0.42
C LEU A 73 -11.24 20.02 -1.56
N ILE A 74 -11.71 19.72 -2.77
CA ILE A 74 -11.51 20.62 -3.93
C ILE A 74 -12.13 21.98 -3.69
N ARG A 75 -13.34 22.03 -3.12
CA ARG A 75 -14.01 23.30 -2.74
C ARG A 75 -13.15 24.06 -1.72
N HIS A 76 -12.71 23.40 -0.67
CA HIS A 76 -11.86 24.00 0.35
C HIS A 76 -10.55 24.56 -0.21
N LEU A 77 -9.88 23.82 -1.09
CA LEU A 77 -8.64 24.28 -1.72
C LEU A 77 -8.87 25.54 -2.57
N LYS A 78 -10.02 25.64 -3.27
CA LYS A 78 -10.35 26.82 -4.06
C LYS A 78 -10.78 28.01 -3.21
N GLU A 79 -11.68 27.81 -2.24
CA GLU A 79 -12.33 28.91 -1.52
C GLU A 79 -11.48 29.40 -0.34
N VAL A 80 -10.79 28.51 0.37
CA VAL A 80 -10.04 28.84 1.59
C VAL A 80 -8.56 29.04 1.28
N ARG A 81 -7.97 28.16 0.46
CA ARG A 81 -6.55 28.25 0.09
C ARG A 81 -6.30 29.09 -1.13
N HIS A 82 -7.35 29.46 -1.88
CA HIS A 82 -7.29 30.22 -3.14
C HIS A 82 -6.43 29.56 -4.22
N TYR A 83 -6.40 28.21 -4.21
CA TYR A 83 -5.68 27.44 -5.22
C TYR A 83 -6.51 27.25 -6.47
N THR A 84 -5.84 27.11 -7.61
CA THR A 84 -6.45 26.70 -8.87
C THR A 84 -6.31 25.20 -9.02
N ILE A 85 -7.36 24.54 -9.54
CA ILE A 85 -7.33 23.11 -9.84
C ILE A 85 -7.33 22.96 -11.35
N ASP A 86 -6.23 22.45 -11.89
CA ASP A 86 -6.07 22.10 -13.29
C ASP A 86 -6.31 20.60 -13.50
N ASN A 87 -6.91 20.22 -14.63
CA ASN A 87 -7.18 18.83 -14.96
C ASN A 87 -6.56 18.49 -16.32
N PRO A 88 -5.26 18.22 -16.38
CA PRO A 88 -4.53 17.97 -17.63
C PRO A 88 -4.93 16.67 -18.33
N GLU A 89 -5.36 15.67 -17.57
CA GLU A 89 -5.81 14.37 -18.07
C GLU A 89 -6.92 13.84 -17.16
N GLU A 90 -7.79 12.99 -17.68
CA GLU A 90 -8.88 12.42 -16.90
C GLU A 90 -8.34 11.67 -15.65
N GLY A 91 -8.93 11.96 -14.50
CA GLY A 91 -8.49 11.39 -13.22
C GLY A 91 -7.26 12.04 -12.59
N ILE A 92 -6.58 12.98 -13.25
CA ILE A 92 -5.38 13.67 -12.74
C ILE A 92 -5.69 15.15 -12.53
N TYR A 93 -5.55 15.63 -11.30
CA TYR A 93 -5.84 17.02 -10.93
C TYR A 93 -4.61 17.62 -10.27
N TYR A 94 -4.07 18.72 -10.83
CA TYR A 94 -2.99 19.48 -10.25
C TYR A 94 -3.54 20.62 -9.38
N VAL A 95 -2.97 20.79 -8.20
CA VAL A 95 -3.25 21.90 -7.29
C VAL A 95 -2.18 22.97 -7.53
N ILE A 96 -2.58 24.09 -8.08
CA ILE A 96 -1.71 25.19 -8.47
C ILE A 96 -1.87 26.35 -7.49
N GLY A 97 -0.76 26.92 -7.05
CA GLY A 97 -0.71 28.05 -6.10
C GLY A 97 0.00 27.71 -4.79
N ASP A 98 0.35 26.46 -4.58
CA ASP A 98 1.21 26.06 -3.46
C ASP A 98 2.70 26.06 -3.87
N ILE A 99 3.59 26.16 -2.87
CA ILE A 99 5.03 26.00 -3.07
C ILE A 99 5.40 24.55 -3.36
N LEU A 100 4.64 23.60 -2.82
CA LEU A 100 4.77 22.19 -3.10
C LEU A 100 3.98 21.82 -4.36
N PRO A 101 4.56 21.09 -5.31
CA PRO A 101 3.77 20.46 -6.35
C PRO A 101 2.83 19.42 -5.75
N ILE A 102 1.53 19.59 -5.96
CA ILE A 102 0.48 18.72 -5.39
C ILE A 102 -0.39 18.18 -6.51
N GLN A 103 -0.67 16.87 -6.50
CA GLN A 103 -1.68 16.27 -7.37
C GLN A 103 -2.70 15.45 -6.59
N ILE A 104 -3.89 15.37 -7.15
CA ILE A 104 -4.95 14.48 -6.69
C ILE A 104 -5.25 13.51 -7.83
N LEU A 105 -5.15 12.21 -7.55
CA LEU A 105 -5.47 11.14 -8.47
C LEU A 105 -6.82 10.53 -8.09
N VAL A 106 -7.76 10.52 -9.06
CA VAL A 106 -9.08 9.92 -8.89
C VAL A 106 -9.11 8.62 -9.69
N THR A 107 -8.88 7.50 -9.00
CA THR A 107 -8.56 6.23 -9.65
C THR A 107 -9.66 5.72 -10.59
N ASN A 108 -10.94 5.92 -10.25
CA ASN A 108 -12.07 5.51 -11.09
C ASN A 108 -12.27 6.38 -12.37
N ARG A 109 -11.43 7.41 -12.55
CA ARG A 109 -11.40 8.27 -13.74
C ARG A 109 -10.11 8.17 -14.53
N LEU A 110 -9.14 7.40 -14.04
CA LEU A 110 -7.91 7.17 -14.80
C LEU A 110 -8.17 6.27 -16.01
N SER A 111 -7.40 6.47 -17.09
CA SER A 111 -7.40 5.54 -18.21
C SER A 111 -6.78 4.21 -17.78
N PRO A 112 -7.48 3.08 -17.88
CA PRO A 112 -6.94 1.76 -17.54
C PRO A 112 -5.77 1.37 -18.44
N GLU A 113 -5.74 1.80 -19.72
CA GLU A 113 -4.64 1.51 -20.65
C GLU A 113 -3.30 2.08 -20.16
N ARG A 114 -3.34 3.23 -19.47
CA ARG A 114 -2.16 3.92 -18.96
C ARG A 114 -1.84 3.59 -17.50
N ASN A 115 -2.88 3.32 -16.69
CA ASN A 115 -2.79 3.24 -15.25
C ASN A 115 -3.50 1.99 -14.70
N LEU A 116 -3.38 0.86 -15.38
CA LEU A 116 -4.09 -0.39 -15.11
C LEU A 116 -4.16 -0.73 -13.62
N TRP A 117 -3.03 -0.80 -12.95
CA TRP A 117 -2.93 -1.18 -11.53
C TRP A 117 -3.61 -0.19 -10.59
N LEU A 118 -3.42 1.11 -10.84
CA LEU A 118 -4.01 2.15 -10.00
C LEU A 118 -5.51 2.27 -10.23
N TYR A 119 -5.97 2.11 -11.47
CA TYR A 119 -7.39 2.02 -11.83
C TYR A 119 -8.06 0.80 -11.15
N SER A 120 -7.34 -0.34 -11.09
CA SER A 120 -7.83 -1.59 -10.52
C SER A 120 -7.87 -1.61 -8.98
N LEU A 121 -7.26 -0.62 -8.30
CA LEU A 121 -7.38 -0.42 -6.85
C LEU A 121 -8.78 0.10 -6.51
N THR A 122 -9.77 -0.73 -6.71
CA THR A 122 -11.20 -0.44 -6.50
C THR A 122 -11.90 -1.65 -5.85
N ASP A 123 -12.99 -1.39 -5.17
CA ASP A 123 -13.93 -2.41 -4.67
C ASP A 123 -15.04 -2.72 -5.69
N THR A 124 -14.96 -2.15 -6.89
CA THR A 124 -15.97 -2.27 -7.96
C THR A 124 -15.31 -2.58 -9.30
N LEU A 125 -14.43 -3.57 -9.33
CA LEU A 125 -13.82 -4.04 -10.58
C LEU A 125 -14.86 -4.81 -11.39
N GLU A 126 -15.52 -4.13 -12.33
CA GLU A 126 -16.66 -4.67 -13.12
C GLU A 126 -16.30 -4.92 -14.59
N ASP A 127 -15.25 -4.30 -15.10
CA ASP A 127 -14.84 -4.44 -16.50
C ASP A 127 -14.01 -5.72 -16.71
N MET A 128 -14.59 -6.66 -17.46
CA MET A 128 -13.95 -7.94 -17.80
C MET A 128 -12.68 -7.77 -18.62
N SER A 129 -12.61 -6.75 -19.48
CA SER A 129 -11.43 -6.51 -20.31
C SER A 129 -10.28 -6.01 -19.46
N VAL A 130 -10.53 -5.08 -18.54
CA VAL A 130 -9.56 -4.57 -17.58
C VAL A 130 -9.06 -5.69 -16.64
N THR A 131 -9.98 -6.51 -16.14
CA THR A 131 -9.63 -7.63 -15.27
C THR A 131 -8.73 -8.64 -15.99
N ARG A 132 -9.03 -8.96 -17.25
CA ARG A 132 -8.19 -9.86 -18.04
C ARG A 132 -6.80 -9.27 -18.26
N GLN A 133 -6.70 -8.00 -18.61
CA GLN A 133 -5.41 -7.32 -18.76
C GLN A 133 -4.62 -7.32 -17.45
N LEU A 134 -5.28 -7.05 -16.33
CA LEU A 134 -4.67 -7.08 -14.99
C LEU A 134 -4.09 -8.46 -14.67
N LEU A 135 -4.83 -9.53 -14.95
CA LEU A 135 -4.39 -10.90 -14.74
C LEU A 135 -3.22 -11.28 -15.65
N GLU A 136 -3.26 -10.87 -16.92
CA GLU A 136 -2.16 -11.11 -17.86
C GLU A 136 -0.88 -10.38 -17.45
N ASP A 137 -1.01 -9.14 -16.98
CA ASP A 137 0.13 -8.35 -16.50
C ASP A 137 0.68 -8.90 -15.18
N TYR A 138 -0.20 -9.32 -14.27
CA TYR A 138 0.19 -9.99 -13.03
C TYR A 138 0.99 -11.27 -13.29
N LYS A 139 0.53 -12.14 -14.20
CA LYS A 139 1.25 -13.37 -14.56
C LYS A 139 2.69 -13.13 -15.02
N LYS A 140 2.93 -12.02 -15.74
CA LYS A 140 4.27 -11.63 -16.18
C LYS A 140 5.16 -11.14 -15.05
N ASN A 141 4.55 -10.59 -13.99
CA ASN A 141 5.24 -9.90 -12.89
C ASN A 141 5.08 -10.63 -11.54
N LYS A 142 4.57 -11.86 -11.52
CA LYS A 142 4.21 -12.57 -10.29
C LYS A 142 5.36 -12.78 -9.30
N GLU A 143 6.61 -12.84 -9.80
CA GLU A 143 7.80 -12.96 -8.95
C GLU A 143 8.15 -11.65 -8.22
N ASN A 144 7.55 -10.53 -8.61
CA ASN A 144 7.80 -9.25 -7.98
C ASN A 144 6.86 -9.03 -6.79
N GLN A 145 7.43 -8.93 -5.59
CA GLN A 145 6.69 -8.78 -4.34
C GLN A 145 5.74 -7.57 -4.30
N LEU A 146 6.07 -6.48 -5.01
CA LEU A 146 5.19 -5.30 -5.08
C LEU A 146 3.92 -5.61 -5.87
N TYR A 147 4.03 -6.33 -7.00
CA TYR A 147 2.86 -6.75 -7.78
C TYR A 147 1.99 -7.73 -7.00
N GLN A 148 2.59 -8.66 -6.25
CA GLN A 148 1.87 -9.57 -5.36
C GLN A 148 1.09 -8.79 -4.30
N ALA A 149 1.73 -7.86 -3.59
CA ALA A 149 1.10 -7.08 -2.54
C ALA A 149 -0.08 -6.24 -3.06
N VAL A 150 0.07 -5.60 -4.22
CA VAL A 150 -1.01 -4.81 -4.84
C VAL A 150 -2.16 -5.71 -5.28
N MET A 151 -1.88 -6.88 -5.86
CA MET A 151 -2.92 -7.84 -6.26
C MET A 151 -3.70 -8.36 -5.03
N GLU A 152 -3.03 -8.65 -3.92
CA GLU A 152 -3.69 -9.02 -2.66
C GLU A 152 -4.68 -7.94 -2.18
N ILE A 153 -4.29 -6.67 -2.26
CA ILE A 153 -5.16 -5.54 -1.91
C ILE A 153 -6.39 -5.49 -2.83
N ILE A 154 -6.20 -5.64 -4.14
CA ILE A 154 -7.30 -5.64 -5.13
C ILE A 154 -8.27 -6.78 -4.86
N VAL A 155 -7.77 -8.00 -4.65
CA VAL A 155 -8.59 -9.18 -4.35
C VAL A 155 -9.38 -8.98 -3.06
N LYS A 156 -8.71 -8.57 -1.99
CA LYS A 156 -9.34 -8.33 -0.69
C LYS A 156 -10.43 -7.25 -0.76
N ALA A 157 -10.19 -6.17 -1.50
CA ALA A 157 -11.19 -5.11 -1.68
C ALA A 157 -12.45 -5.61 -2.41
N ASN A 158 -12.33 -6.64 -3.25
CA ASN A 158 -13.43 -7.20 -4.04
C ASN A 158 -14.06 -8.48 -3.46
N GLU A 159 -13.53 -9.03 -2.35
CA GLU A 159 -14.01 -10.29 -1.72
C GLU A 159 -15.51 -10.29 -1.38
N ASN A 160 -16.06 -9.17 -0.90
CA ASN A 160 -17.47 -9.10 -0.51
C ASN A 160 -18.40 -9.24 -1.71
N ARG A 161 -18.03 -8.74 -2.87
CA ARG A 161 -18.77 -8.90 -4.13
C ARG A 161 -18.69 -10.31 -4.68
N LEU A 162 -17.61 -11.03 -4.38
CA LEU A 162 -17.43 -12.45 -4.66
C LEU A 162 -18.51 -13.29 -3.99
N LYS A 163 -18.81 -12.98 -2.72
CA LYS A 163 -19.83 -13.68 -1.91
C LYS A 163 -21.26 -13.39 -2.39
N GLU A 164 -21.51 -12.25 -3.06
CA GLU A 164 -22.81 -11.82 -3.56
C GLU A 164 -23.20 -12.38 -4.93
N GLY A 165 -22.37 -13.24 -5.54
CA GLY A 165 -22.76 -14.06 -6.71
C GLY A 165 -22.56 -13.44 -8.08
N LYS A 166 -21.82 -12.35 -8.24
CA LYS A 166 -21.32 -11.87 -9.55
C LYS A 166 -20.06 -12.64 -9.95
N ARG A 167 -20.31 -13.91 -10.35
CA ARG A 167 -19.39 -15.06 -10.26
C ARG A 167 -18.21 -15.09 -11.25
N ASP A 168 -18.35 -14.61 -12.47
CA ASP A 168 -17.43 -15.06 -13.53
C ASP A 168 -16.05 -14.40 -13.49
N MET A 169 -16.00 -13.13 -13.09
CA MET A 169 -14.79 -12.32 -13.10
C MET A 169 -13.91 -12.54 -11.87
N CYS A 170 -14.58 -12.62 -10.74
CA CYS A 170 -13.90 -12.80 -9.47
C CYS A 170 -13.45 -14.25 -9.23
N ASN A 171 -14.13 -15.23 -9.81
CA ASN A 171 -13.71 -16.63 -9.76
C ASN A 171 -12.35 -16.80 -10.47
N ALA A 172 -12.14 -16.18 -11.63
CA ALA A 172 -10.85 -16.23 -12.31
C ALA A 172 -9.71 -15.57 -11.51
N LEU A 173 -10.00 -14.49 -10.80
CA LEU A 173 -9.04 -13.84 -9.89
C LEU A 173 -8.75 -14.71 -8.67
N LEU A 174 -9.78 -15.27 -8.05
CA LEU A 174 -9.65 -16.16 -6.88
C LEU A 174 -8.99 -17.48 -7.23
N GLU A 175 -9.35 -18.08 -8.36
CA GLU A 175 -8.77 -19.35 -8.80
C GLU A 175 -7.27 -19.21 -9.09
N LEU A 176 -6.86 -18.09 -9.68
CA LEU A 176 -5.45 -17.78 -9.94
C LEU A 176 -4.65 -17.47 -8.66
N MET A 177 -5.31 -16.88 -7.66
CA MET A 177 -4.68 -16.54 -6.38
C MET A 177 -4.84 -17.63 -5.31
N LYS A 178 -5.76 -18.57 -5.52
CA LYS A 178 -6.01 -19.64 -4.55
C LYS A 178 -4.76 -20.48 -4.31
N ASP A 179 -4.09 -20.87 -5.38
CA ASP A 179 -2.86 -21.66 -5.30
C ASP A 179 -1.74 -20.88 -4.60
N GLU A 180 -1.61 -19.57 -4.87
CA GLU A 180 -0.60 -18.71 -4.23
C GLU A 180 -0.94 -18.39 -2.76
N LEU A 181 -2.23 -18.22 -2.44
CA LEU A 181 -2.69 -18.00 -1.07
C LEU A 181 -2.53 -19.27 -0.23
N ASP A 182 -2.84 -20.43 -0.81
CA ASP A 182 -2.65 -21.72 -0.17
C ASP A 182 -1.15 -22.01 0.04
N GLU A 183 -0.30 -21.75 -0.95
CA GLU A 183 1.16 -21.88 -0.82
C GLU A 183 1.74 -20.92 0.25
N LYS A 184 1.27 -19.66 0.30
CA LYS A 184 1.69 -18.71 1.33
C LYS A 184 1.20 -19.13 2.71
N ARG A 185 0.00 -19.68 2.81
CA ARG A 185 -0.53 -20.20 4.07
C ARG A 185 0.30 -21.39 4.56
N GLU A 186 0.59 -22.35 3.69
CA GLU A 186 1.43 -23.50 4.01
C GLU A 186 2.85 -23.07 4.43
N LYS A 187 3.48 -22.12 3.71
CA LYS A 187 4.77 -21.57 4.10
C LYS A 187 4.70 -20.82 5.42
N GLY A 188 3.63 -20.08 5.69
CA GLY A 188 3.39 -19.39 6.95
C GLY A 188 3.19 -20.37 8.12
N GLU A 189 2.45 -21.43 7.91
CA GLU A 189 2.24 -22.51 8.88
C GLU A 189 3.56 -23.24 9.16
N ALA A 190 4.30 -23.65 8.13
CA ALA A 190 5.60 -24.32 8.27
C ALA A 190 6.64 -23.42 8.97
N LEU A 191 6.66 -22.11 8.67
CA LEU A 191 7.53 -21.17 9.38
C LEU A 191 7.10 -21.00 10.84
N GLY A 192 5.79 -20.97 11.12
CA GLY A 192 5.23 -20.95 12.47
C GLY A 192 5.64 -22.18 13.27
N GLU A 193 5.47 -23.37 12.71
CA GLU A 193 5.88 -24.65 13.32
C GLU A 193 7.40 -24.70 13.57
N SER A 194 8.21 -24.27 12.60
CA SER A 194 9.66 -24.20 12.76
C SER A 194 10.07 -23.30 13.92
N ARG A 195 9.43 -22.12 14.08
CA ARG A 195 9.68 -21.20 15.19
C ARG A 195 9.30 -21.79 16.54
N ILE A 196 8.15 -22.49 16.60
CA ILE A 196 7.70 -23.21 17.82
C ILE A 196 8.70 -24.30 18.19
N ASN A 197 9.12 -25.11 17.22
CA ASN A 197 10.09 -26.17 17.45
C ASN A 197 11.44 -25.64 17.92
N GLN A 198 11.94 -24.56 17.32
CA GLN A 198 13.19 -23.91 17.78
C GLN A 198 13.06 -23.35 19.20
N LEU A 199 11.91 -22.76 19.56
CA LEU A 199 11.65 -22.29 20.90
C LEU A 199 11.64 -23.45 21.91
N ASN A 200 10.94 -24.53 21.59
CA ASN A 200 10.85 -25.73 22.44
C ASN A 200 12.21 -26.39 22.65
N LEU A 201 13.03 -26.50 21.60
CA LEU A 201 14.40 -26.99 21.70
C LEU A 201 15.26 -26.13 22.66
N LYS A 202 15.22 -24.80 22.45
CA LYS A 202 15.97 -23.89 23.34
C LYS A 202 15.49 -23.93 24.79
N LEU A 203 14.17 -24.03 25.03
CA LEU A 203 13.63 -24.17 26.38
C LEU A 203 14.06 -25.50 27.03
N SER A 204 14.10 -26.57 26.23
CA SER A 204 14.60 -27.88 26.70
C SER A 204 16.09 -27.84 27.05
N GLU A 205 16.93 -27.25 26.22
CA GLU A 205 18.37 -27.06 26.46
C GLU A 205 18.65 -26.26 27.74
N LEU A 206 17.76 -25.30 28.06
CA LEU A 206 17.84 -24.47 29.26
C LEU A 206 17.21 -25.13 30.51
N ASN A 207 16.78 -26.40 30.44
CA ASN A 207 16.04 -27.10 31.50
C ASN A 207 14.74 -26.36 31.96
N ARG A 208 14.05 -25.67 31.06
CA ARG A 208 12.83 -24.88 31.32
C ARG A 208 11.59 -25.55 30.70
N SER A 209 11.46 -26.86 30.87
CA SER A 209 10.42 -27.69 30.26
C SER A 209 8.99 -27.29 30.67
N ASP A 210 8.81 -26.73 31.86
CA ASP A 210 7.54 -26.21 32.37
C ASP A 210 7.10 -24.96 31.60
N GLU A 211 7.98 -24.26 30.95
CA GLU A 211 7.66 -23.10 30.10
C GLU A 211 7.23 -23.51 28.68
N ILE A 212 7.59 -24.70 28.23
CA ILE A 212 7.08 -25.29 26.98
C ILE A 212 5.55 -25.43 27.06
N LEU A 213 5.05 -25.91 28.20
CA LEU A 213 3.61 -26.02 28.44
C LEU A 213 2.91 -24.67 28.46
N LYS A 214 3.55 -23.65 29.07
CA LYS A 214 3.02 -22.27 29.06
C LYS A 214 2.99 -21.67 27.64
N ALA A 215 4.07 -21.86 26.88
CA ALA A 215 4.14 -21.42 25.48
C ALA A 215 3.12 -22.12 24.57
N ALA A 216 2.76 -23.36 24.84
CA ALA A 216 1.76 -24.11 24.07
C ALA A 216 0.32 -23.57 24.28
N VAL A 217 0.04 -22.98 25.45
CA VAL A 217 -1.29 -22.51 25.84
C VAL A 217 -1.47 -20.99 25.62
N ASP A 218 -0.39 -20.21 25.78
CA ASP A 218 -0.43 -18.74 25.74
C ASP A 218 0.37 -18.18 24.54
N ARG A 219 -0.34 -17.74 23.50
CA ARG A 219 0.22 -17.11 22.28
C ARG A 219 1.01 -15.83 22.55
N GLU A 220 0.61 -15.04 23.54
CA GLU A 220 1.30 -13.79 23.91
C GLU A 220 2.60 -14.09 24.62
N TYR A 221 2.64 -15.12 25.47
CA TYR A 221 3.85 -15.62 26.09
C TYR A 221 4.84 -16.13 25.04
N GLN A 222 4.35 -16.91 24.06
CA GLN A 222 5.14 -17.45 22.95
C GLN A 222 5.83 -16.34 22.12
N LYS A 223 5.13 -15.27 21.78
CA LYS A 223 5.69 -14.12 21.04
C LYS A 223 6.78 -13.39 21.84
N ARG A 224 6.48 -13.04 23.09
CA ARG A 224 7.40 -12.30 23.96
C ARG A 224 8.71 -13.05 24.21
N ASP A 225 8.66 -14.36 24.39
CA ASP A 225 9.84 -15.14 24.68
C ASP A 225 10.70 -15.40 23.42
N TYR A 226 10.05 -15.52 22.26
CA TYR A 226 10.76 -15.58 20.97
C TYR A 226 11.51 -14.27 20.66
N GLU A 227 10.88 -13.11 20.85
CA GLU A 227 11.49 -11.79 20.60
C GLU A 227 12.67 -11.52 21.54
N LYS A 228 12.55 -11.83 22.84
CA LYS A 228 13.64 -11.67 23.80
C LYS A 228 14.88 -12.51 23.46
N LYS A 229 14.69 -13.67 22.82
CA LYS A 229 15.79 -14.60 22.49
C LYS A 229 16.41 -14.33 21.13
N SER A 230 15.65 -13.75 20.18
CA SER A 230 16.19 -13.30 18.89
C SER A 230 17.11 -12.08 19.04
N VAL A 231 16.82 -11.19 19.99
CA VAL A 231 17.64 -10.01 20.30
C VAL A 231 18.98 -10.41 20.95
N ASN A 232 19.00 -11.44 21.80
CA ASN A 232 20.24 -11.90 22.45
C ASN A 232 21.17 -12.70 21.53
N ASN A 233 20.71 -13.21 20.39
CA ASN A 233 21.57 -13.89 19.41
C ASN A 233 22.23 -12.93 18.40
N ASN A 234 21.86 -11.65 18.37
CA ASN A 234 22.52 -10.62 17.54
C ASN A 234 23.61 -9.85 18.30
N LEU A 235 23.96 -10.25 19.52
CA LEU A 235 24.97 -9.63 20.37
C LEU A 235 26.19 -10.57 20.66
N LEU A 236 26.32 -11.66 19.93
CA LEU A 236 27.52 -12.49 19.84
C LEU A 236 27.94 -12.65 18.39
#